data_0f61b2ea284098bceca23bf3ba3f5a35
#
_entry.id   0f61b2ea284098bceca23bf3ba3f5a35
#
_cell.length_a   1.000
_cell.length_b   1.000
_cell.length_c   1.000
_cell.angle_alpha   90.00
_cell.angle_beta   90.00
_cell.angle_gamma   90.00
#
_symmetry.space_group_name_H-M   'P 1'
#
loop_
_entity.id
_entity.type
_entity.pdbx_description
1 polymer ?
#
loop_
_entity_poly.entity_id
_entity_poly.type
_entity_poly.pdbx_seq_one_letter_code
_entity_poly.pdbx_strand_id
1 'polypeptide(L)'
;DFFKPVIVDDKIQIIPHWENTNSDYMNIKINPALAFGTGHHETTYMMIQTMLRFNFKNKTIFDIGTGSGILSILGSKLGADKIYAIDNDELTLNNFYENLSLNNIDNIEFDVKSCFDINDFNYDFIFANINLNVLLKLIPAINTEGTIMFISGILDTDRKAIVNALEKNNKKIKDVYQKKEWLCFTVEL
;
A
#
# COMPACT_ATOMS: atom_id res chain seq x y z
N ASP A 1 -3.50 -10.11 23.14
CA ASP A 1 -3.51 -11.02 21.98
C ASP A 1 -2.24 -10.81 21.20
N PHE A 2 -1.49 -11.89 21.06
CA PHE A 2 -0.18 -11.86 20.44
C PHE A 2 -0.33 -11.68 18.92
N PHE A 3 0.35 -10.68 18.37
CA PHE A 3 0.51 -10.52 16.94
C PHE A 3 1.19 -11.78 16.38
N LYS A 4 0.50 -12.52 15.52
CA LYS A 4 1.06 -13.73 14.90
C LYS A 4 1.72 -13.36 13.57
N PRO A 5 2.82 -14.03 13.19
CA PRO A 5 3.39 -13.88 11.86
C PRO A 5 2.37 -14.12 10.75
N VAL A 6 2.38 -13.27 9.72
CA VAL A 6 1.53 -13.41 8.52
C VAL A 6 2.42 -13.82 7.36
N ILE A 7 2.05 -14.90 6.67
CA ILE A 7 2.75 -15.35 5.46
C ILE A 7 1.86 -15.05 4.25
N VAL A 8 2.43 -14.39 3.24
CA VAL A 8 1.76 -14.07 1.97
C VAL A 8 2.45 -14.82 0.83
N ASP A 9 1.68 -15.65 0.13
CA ASP A 9 2.08 -16.45 -1.05
C ASP A 9 3.39 -17.24 -0.87
N ASP A 10 3.68 -17.72 0.34
CA ASP A 10 4.93 -18.43 0.71
C ASP A 10 6.22 -17.68 0.31
N LYS A 11 6.15 -16.35 0.24
CA LYS A 11 7.27 -15.48 -0.16
C LYS A 11 7.60 -14.40 0.86
N ILE A 12 6.58 -13.79 1.44
CA ILE A 12 6.72 -12.69 2.38
C ILE A 12 6.29 -13.15 3.75
N GLN A 13 7.09 -12.86 4.77
CA GLN A 13 6.70 -13.03 6.16
C GLN A 13 6.68 -11.67 6.86
N ILE A 14 5.52 -11.30 7.41
CA ILE A 14 5.36 -10.10 8.24
C ILE A 14 5.40 -10.55 9.69
N ILE A 15 6.33 -10.01 10.45
CA ILE A 15 6.57 -10.39 11.85
C ILE A 15 6.64 -9.15 12.74
N PRO A 16 6.25 -9.27 14.01
CA PRO A 16 6.50 -8.21 14.98
C PRO A 16 8.02 -8.11 15.25
N HIS A 17 8.47 -6.93 15.67
CA HIS A 17 9.90 -6.64 15.82
C HIS A 17 10.63 -7.55 16.81
N TRP A 18 9.93 -8.16 17.76
CA TRP A 18 10.49 -9.10 18.76
C TRP A 18 10.61 -10.55 18.28
N GLU A 19 10.05 -10.86 17.10
CA GLU A 19 10.16 -12.21 16.53
C GLU A 19 11.43 -12.38 15.70
N ASN A 20 11.89 -13.63 15.63
CA ASN A 20 13.03 -14.00 14.80
C ASN A 20 12.63 -14.09 13.32
N THR A 21 13.52 -13.62 12.44
CA THR A 21 13.36 -13.78 11.00
C THR A 21 13.53 -15.23 10.57
N ASN A 22 12.76 -15.65 9.57
CA ASN A 22 12.95 -16.91 8.87
C ASN A 22 13.59 -16.64 7.49
N SER A 23 14.73 -17.28 7.22
CA SER A 23 15.50 -17.11 5.98
C SER A 23 14.78 -17.60 4.71
N ASP A 24 13.73 -18.41 4.87
CA ASP A 24 12.95 -18.93 3.74
C ASP A 24 12.04 -17.87 3.12
N TYR A 25 11.85 -16.73 3.80
CA TYR A 25 10.96 -15.66 3.40
C TYR A 25 11.70 -14.31 3.30
N MET A 26 11.20 -13.43 2.46
CA MET A 26 11.50 -12.01 2.60
C MET A 26 10.76 -11.48 3.84
N ASN A 27 11.49 -11.10 4.88
CA ASN A 27 10.91 -10.69 6.14
C ASN A 27 10.64 -9.19 6.15
N ILE A 28 9.47 -8.81 6.67
CA ILE A 28 9.10 -7.44 7.00
C ILE A 28 8.85 -7.39 8.50
N LYS A 29 9.69 -6.67 9.23
CA LYS A 29 9.52 -6.42 10.66
C LYS A 29 8.65 -5.19 10.87
N ILE A 30 7.67 -5.30 11.74
CA ILE A 30 6.84 -4.15 12.13
C ILE A 30 6.68 -4.06 13.64
N ASN A 31 6.51 -2.84 14.13
CA ASN A 31 5.95 -2.60 15.44
C ASN A 31 4.42 -2.50 15.28
N PRO A 32 3.65 -3.49 15.79
CA PRO A 32 2.21 -3.55 15.60
C PRO A 32 1.44 -2.59 16.55
N ALA A 33 2.04 -1.45 16.94
CA ALA A 33 1.49 -0.57 17.94
C ALA A 33 0.13 0.03 17.51
N LEU A 34 0.04 1.22 17.03
CA LEU A 34 -1.24 1.91 16.86
C LEU A 34 -1.65 2.13 15.38
N ALA A 35 -0.75 1.83 14.43
CA ALA A 35 -1.00 2.11 13.02
C ALA A 35 -1.76 0.96 12.32
N PHE A 36 -2.64 1.31 11.40
CA PHE A 36 -3.24 0.39 10.45
C PHE A 36 -2.17 -0.19 9.50
N GLY A 37 -2.38 -1.39 8.97
CA GLY A 37 -1.47 -1.99 7.99
C GLY A 37 -0.47 -2.99 8.60
N THR A 38 -0.93 -3.78 9.57
CA THR A 38 -0.09 -4.83 10.21
C THR A 38 0.02 -6.13 9.38
N GLY A 39 -0.59 -6.16 8.19
CA GLY A 39 -0.63 -7.36 7.33
C GLY A 39 -1.73 -8.36 7.64
N HIS A 40 -2.37 -8.28 8.81
CA HIS A 40 -3.46 -9.17 9.19
C HIS A 40 -4.78 -8.85 8.50
N HIS A 41 -4.98 -7.60 8.10
CA HIS A 41 -6.19 -7.19 7.42
C HIS A 41 -6.19 -7.67 5.96
N GLU A 42 -7.31 -8.14 5.47
CA GLU A 42 -7.47 -8.70 4.13
C GLU A 42 -7.01 -7.74 3.03
N THR A 43 -7.24 -6.45 3.21
CA THR A 43 -6.85 -5.42 2.23
C THR A 43 -5.33 -5.32 2.10
N THR A 44 -4.60 -5.29 3.21
CA THR A 44 -3.13 -5.26 3.21
C THR A 44 -2.56 -6.56 2.61
N TYR A 45 -3.15 -7.70 2.97
CA TYR A 45 -2.78 -9.00 2.40
C TYR A 45 -2.92 -8.99 0.88
N MET A 46 -4.07 -8.57 0.34
CA MET A 46 -4.31 -8.51 -1.12
C MET A 46 -3.39 -7.50 -1.82
N MET A 47 -3.10 -6.35 -1.22
CA MET A 47 -2.14 -5.38 -1.76
C MET A 47 -0.75 -6.00 -1.90
N ILE A 48 -0.24 -6.68 -0.86
CA ILE A 48 1.04 -7.38 -0.89
C ILE A 48 1.03 -8.48 -1.97
N GLN A 49 -0.02 -9.30 -2.02
CA GLN A 49 -0.17 -10.35 -3.03
C GLN A 49 -0.18 -9.78 -4.45
N THR A 50 -0.81 -8.63 -4.66
CA THR A 50 -0.81 -7.91 -5.94
C THR A 50 0.59 -7.41 -6.28
N MET A 51 1.28 -6.78 -5.33
CA MET A 51 2.65 -6.29 -5.53
C MET A 51 3.61 -7.39 -5.99
N LEU A 52 3.50 -8.61 -5.47
CA LEU A 52 4.36 -9.73 -5.84
C LEU A 52 4.28 -10.17 -7.31
N ARG A 53 3.35 -9.63 -8.08
CA ARG A 53 3.16 -9.92 -9.52
C ARG A 53 3.81 -8.87 -10.42
N PHE A 54 4.38 -7.81 -9.84
CA PHE A 54 4.98 -6.70 -10.58
C PHE A 54 6.47 -6.56 -10.30
N ASN A 55 7.17 -5.95 -11.24
CA ASN A 55 8.59 -5.64 -11.09
C ASN A 55 8.76 -4.19 -10.65
N PHE A 56 9.32 -3.98 -9.47
CA PHE A 56 9.56 -2.65 -8.89
C PHE A 56 11.01 -2.17 -9.07
N LYS A 57 11.89 -2.99 -9.66
CA LYS A 57 13.31 -2.62 -9.82
C LYS A 57 13.45 -1.30 -10.59
N ASN A 58 14.13 -0.34 -9.98
CA ASN A 58 14.35 1.02 -10.52
C ASN A 58 13.06 1.80 -10.80
N LYS A 59 11.98 1.50 -10.07
CA LYS A 59 10.68 2.15 -10.19
C LYS A 59 10.44 3.14 -9.07
N THR A 60 9.59 4.12 -9.36
CA THR A 60 9.12 5.09 -8.37
C THR A 60 7.74 4.70 -7.85
N ILE A 61 7.52 4.88 -6.54
CA ILE A 61 6.26 4.54 -5.88
C ILE A 61 5.73 5.74 -5.12
N PHE A 62 4.43 5.97 -5.18
CA PHE A 62 3.70 6.86 -4.30
C PHE A 62 2.71 6.07 -3.44
N ASP A 63 2.88 6.09 -2.12
CA ASP A 63 2.06 5.35 -1.15
C ASP A 63 1.17 6.32 -0.38
N ILE A 64 -0.13 6.31 -0.68
CA ILE A 64 -1.13 7.23 -0.15
C ILE A 64 -1.87 6.57 1.02
N GLY A 65 -1.81 7.19 2.20
CA GLY A 65 -2.34 6.62 3.43
C GLY A 65 -1.49 5.43 3.88
N THR A 66 -0.19 5.66 3.98
CA THR A 66 0.82 4.60 4.19
C THR A 66 0.71 3.87 5.52
N GLY A 67 0.13 4.51 6.56
CA GLY A 67 -0.04 3.95 7.89
C GLY A 67 1.27 3.44 8.48
N SER A 68 1.37 2.15 8.73
CA SER A 68 2.59 1.49 9.26
C SER A 68 3.80 1.53 8.32
N GLY A 69 3.61 1.94 7.05
CA GLY A 69 4.64 1.92 6.02
C GLY A 69 4.87 0.55 5.36
N ILE A 70 4.07 -0.46 5.66
CA ILE A 70 4.31 -1.84 5.23
C ILE A 70 4.40 -1.99 3.70
N LEU A 71 3.55 -1.29 2.93
CA LEU A 71 3.57 -1.37 1.47
C LEU A 71 4.80 -0.66 0.90
N SER A 72 5.15 0.51 1.46
CA SER A 72 6.37 1.23 1.13
C SER A 72 7.63 0.40 1.41
N ILE A 73 7.70 -0.24 2.60
CA ILE A 73 8.81 -1.13 2.98
C ILE A 73 8.93 -2.30 2.00
N LEU A 74 7.81 -2.94 1.65
CA LEU A 74 7.82 -4.02 0.66
C LEU A 74 8.28 -3.51 -0.71
N GLY A 75 7.79 -2.36 -1.17
CA GLY A 75 8.23 -1.74 -2.43
C GLY A 75 9.73 -1.53 -2.49
N SER A 76 10.31 -1.01 -1.40
CA SER A 76 11.76 -0.84 -1.27
C SER A 76 12.50 -2.18 -1.33
N LYS A 77 12.05 -3.20 -0.58
CA LYS A 77 12.66 -4.54 -0.59
C LYS A 77 12.53 -5.24 -1.97
N LEU A 78 11.52 -4.89 -2.77
CA LEU A 78 11.34 -5.38 -4.14
C LEU A 78 12.14 -4.57 -5.17
N GLY A 79 12.93 -3.59 -4.74
CA GLY A 79 13.92 -2.88 -5.57
C GLY A 79 13.45 -1.54 -6.12
N ALA A 80 12.40 -0.94 -5.58
CA ALA A 80 12.02 0.42 -5.94
C ALA A 80 13.16 1.40 -5.65
N ASP A 81 13.36 2.35 -6.56
CA ASP A 81 14.44 3.33 -6.47
C ASP A 81 14.09 4.45 -5.48
N LYS A 82 12.91 5.02 -5.64
CA LYS A 82 12.42 6.10 -4.79
C LYS A 82 10.95 5.87 -4.42
N ILE A 83 10.65 6.07 -3.15
CA ILE A 83 9.28 5.96 -2.63
C ILE A 83 8.94 7.26 -1.90
N TYR A 84 7.79 7.82 -2.25
CA TYR A 84 7.17 8.90 -1.53
C TYR A 84 5.93 8.37 -0.83
N ALA A 85 5.82 8.57 0.46
CA ALA A 85 4.74 8.09 1.30
C ALA A 85 4.07 9.27 2.01
N ILE A 86 2.75 9.25 2.12
CA ILE A 86 2.01 10.25 2.90
C ILE A 86 0.97 9.60 3.79
N ASP A 87 0.71 10.24 4.90
CA ASP A 87 -0.46 9.97 5.74
C ASP A 87 -0.97 11.29 6.34
N ASN A 88 -2.27 11.39 6.59
CA ASN A 88 -2.84 12.59 7.20
C ASN A 88 -2.89 12.53 8.73
N ASP A 89 -2.53 11.39 9.31
CA ASP A 89 -2.48 11.19 10.75
C ASP A 89 -1.04 11.33 11.28
N GLU A 90 -0.78 12.39 12.04
CA GLU A 90 0.52 12.63 12.67
C GLU A 90 0.95 11.50 13.63
N LEU A 91 0.00 10.74 14.16
CA LEU A 91 0.31 9.62 15.06
C LEU A 91 1.01 8.47 14.34
N THR A 92 0.91 8.40 13.02
CA THR A 92 1.62 7.37 12.22
C THR A 92 3.11 7.64 12.10
N LEU A 93 3.54 8.90 12.21
CA LEU A 93 4.91 9.36 11.94
C LEU A 93 5.98 8.54 12.67
N ASN A 94 5.84 8.43 13.99
CA ASN A 94 6.84 7.73 14.80
C ASN A 94 6.88 6.22 14.49
N ASN A 95 5.72 5.60 14.33
CA ASN A 95 5.62 4.18 14.01
C ASN A 95 6.15 3.88 12.60
N PHE A 96 5.89 4.76 11.64
CA PHE A 96 6.43 4.66 10.28
C PHE A 96 7.97 4.64 10.28
N TYR A 97 8.62 5.64 10.89
CA TYR A 97 10.08 5.69 10.94
C TYR A 97 10.70 4.56 11.75
N GLU A 98 10.05 4.12 12.83
CA GLU A 98 10.48 2.94 13.58
C GLU A 98 10.47 1.70 12.67
N ASN A 99 9.40 1.49 11.91
CA ASN A 99 9.30 0.37 10.98
C ASN A 99 10.33 0.44 9.85
N LEU A 100 10.67 1.62 9.32
CA LEU A 100 11.78 1.78 8.37
C LEU A 100 13.10 1.33 8.99
N SER A 101 13.38 1.79 10.21
CA SER A 101 14.60 1.42 10.94
C SER A 101 14.70 -0.08 11.19
N LEU A 102 13.61 -0.73 11.60
CA LEU A 102 13.55 -2.19 11.82
C LEU A 102 13.86 -3.01 10.55
N ASN A 103 13.68 -2.42 9.37
CA ASN A 103 13.91 -3.06 8.08
C ASN A 103 15.16 -2.56 7.34
N ASN A 104 15.94 -1.63 7.93
CA ASN A 104 17.10 -0.97 7.33
C ASN A 104 16.76 -0.29 5.98
N ILE A 105 15.66 0.45 5.94
CA ILE A 105 15.18 1.17 4.75
C ILE A 105 15.47 2.66 4.89
N ASP A 106 16.03 3.29 3.85
CA ASP A 106 16.44 4.70 3.81
C ASP A 106 16.03 5.45 2.52
N ASN A 107 15.40 4.76 1.56
CA ASN A 107 14.98 5.32 0.28
C ASN A 107 13.50 5.74 0.23
N ILE A 108 12.89 5.99 1.39
CA ILE A 108 11.50 6.42 1.51
C ILE A 108 11.43 7.80 2.15
N GLU A 109 10.81 8.74 1.43
CA GLU A 109 10.46 10.06 1.93
C GLU A 109 9.02 10.03 2.44
N PHE A 110 8.77 10.57 3.65
CA PHE A 110 7.44 10.59 4.26
C PHE A 110 7.06 12.00 4.70
N ASP A 111 5.81 12.38 4.36
CA ASP A 111 5.19 13.61 4.84
C ASP A 111 3.85 13.34 5.52
N VAL A 112 3.58 14.05 6.61
CA VAL A 112 2.24 14.17 7.19
C VAL A 112 1.46 15.15 6.34
N LYS A 113 0.61 14.62 5.44
CA LYS A 113 -0.06 15.42 4.44
C LYS A 113 -1.36 14.78 3.95
N SER A 114 -2.33 15.61 3.61
CA SER A 114 -3.54 15.15 2.93
C SER A 114 -3.26 14.81 1.46
N CYS A 115 -3.84 13.72 0.98
CA CYS A 115 -3.75 13.36 -0.44
C CYS A 115 -4.40 14.41 -1.37
N PHE A 116 -5.27 15.27 -0.83
CA PHE A 116 -5.90 16.35 -1.58
C PHE A 116 -5.00 17.59 -1.77
N ASP A 117 -3.87 17.64 -1.06
CA ASP A 117 -2.86 18.69 -1.21
C ASP A 117 -1.74 18.28 -2.19
N ILE A 118 -1.88 17.13 -2.83
CA ILE A 118 -0.94 16.62 -3.83
C ILE A 118 -1.37 17.07 -5.21
N ASN A 119 -0.41 17.58 -5.98
CA ASN A 119 -0.62 18.03 -7.36
C ASN A 119 0.19 17.22 -8.38
N ASP A 120 1.16 16.42 -7.93
CA ASP A 120 1.98 15.58 -8.80
C ASP A 120 1.79 14.10 -8.46
N PHE A 121 1.29 13.34 -9.43
CA PHE A 121 1.06 11.90 -9.35
C PHE A 121 1.93 11.13 -10.36
N ASN A 122 3.00 11.75 -10.85
CA ASN A 122 3.88 11.16 -11.86
C ASN A 122 4.86 10.15 -11.24
N TYR A 123 4.34 8.95 -10.97
CA TYR A 123 5.06 7.79 -10.45
C TYR A 123 4.78 6.57 -11.31
N ASP A 124 5.70 5.59 -11.31
CA ASP A 124 5.45 4.30 -11.98
C ASP A 124 4.31 3.53 -11.32
N PHE A 125 4.24 3.60 -9.97
CA PHE A 125 3.20 2.95 -9.18
C PHE A 125 2.60 3.90 -8.15
N ILE A 126 1.29 3.77 -7.94
CA ILE A 126 0.57 4.44 -6.85
C ILE A 126 -0.13 3.37 -6.01
N PHE A 127 0.04 3.43 -4.69
CA PHE A 127 -0.67 2.58 -3.74
C PHE A 127 -1.67 3.42 -2.95
N ALA A 128 -2.89 2.91 -2.76
CA ALA A 128 -3.90 3.54 -1.92
C ALA A 128 -4.78 2.47 -1.26
N ASN A 129 -4.41 2.06 -0.06
CA ASN A 129 -5.21 1.18 0.79
C ASN A 129 -5.99 2.03 1.82
N ILE A 130 -6.99 2.74 1.33
CA ILE A 130 -7.74 3.77 2.06
C ILE A 130 -9.25 3.61 1.85
N ASN A 131 -10.07 4.35 2.61
CA ASN A 131 -11.51 4.22 2.51
C ASN A 131 -12.08 4.73 1.18
N LEU A 132 -13.23 4.17 0.78
CA LEU A 132 -13.92 4.48 -0.48
C LEU A 132 -14.19 5.97 -0.67
N ASN A 133 -14.63 6.68 0.38
CA ASN A 133 -15.01 8.10 0.25
C ASN A 133 -13.83 8.98 -0.16
N VAL A 134 -12.63 8.65 0.32
CA VAL A 134 -11.39 9.33 -0.07
C VAL A 134 -11.02 8.95 -1.50
N LEU A 135 -11.08 7.65 -1.86
CA LEU A 135 -10.80 7.17 -3.21
C LEU A 135 -11.70 7.83 -4.26
N LEU A 136 -13.01 7.93 -4.02
CA LEU A 136 -13.95 8.55 -4.95
C LEU A 136 -13.66 10.03 -5.23
N LYS A 137 -13.06 10.74 -4.26
CA LYS A 137 -12.62 12.14 -4.43
C LYS A 137 -11.24 12.24 -5.06
N LEU A 138 -10.36 11.27 -4.78
CA LEU A 138 -8.97 11.25 -5.25
C LEU A 138 -8.87 10.87 -6.73
N ILE A 139 -9.60 9.84 -7.18
CA ILE A 139 -9.54 9.31 -8.55
C ILE A 139 -9.68 10.40 -9.63
N PRO A 140 -10.63 11.35 -9.54
CA PRO A 140 -10.73 12.43 -10.54
C PRO A 140 -9.55 13.40 -10.57
N ALA A 141 -8.82 13.51 -9.44
CA ALA A 141 -7.68 14.42 -9.33
C ALA A 141 -6.37 13.81 -9.89
N ILE A 142 -6.29 12.48 -10.00
CA ILE A 142 -5.11 11.81 -10.52
C ILE A 142 -5.10 11.93 -12.05
N ASN A 143 -4.22 12.79 -12.57
CA ASN A 143 -4.03 12.99 -14.00
C ASN A 143 -2.59 12.62 -14.37
N THR A 144 -2.38 11.36 -14.71
CA THR A 144 -1.10 10.79 -15.14
C THR A 144 -1.38 9.65 -16.12
N GLU A 145 -0.42 9.31 -16.95
CA GLU A 145 -0.52 8.23 -17.94
C GLU A 145 0.58 7.19 -17.73
N GLY A 146 0.25 5.93 -17.96
CA GLY A 146 1.20 4.83 -17.86
C GLY A 146 1.55 4.40 -16.42
N THR A 147 0.92 5.00 -15.43
CA THR A 147 1.04 4.63 -14.02
C THR A 147 0.13 3.44 -13.70
N ILE A 148 0.64 2.49 -12.92
CA ILE A 148 -0.19 1.41 -12.36
C ILE A 148 -0.57 1.76 -10.93
N MET A 149 -1.87 1.77 -10.66
CA MET A 149 -2.40 2.04 -9.33
C MET A 149 -3.01 0.79 -8.69
N PHE A 150 -2.63 0.50 -7.45
CA PHE A 150 -3.29 -0.52 -6.63
C PHE A 150 -4.16 0.17 -5.59
N ILE A 151 -5.44 -0.17 -5.57
CA ILE A 151 -6.40 0.38 -4.61
C ILE A 151 -7.10 -0.74 -3.83
N SER A 152 -7.25 -0.55 -2.53
CA SER A 152 -7.99 -1.42 -1.63
C SER A 152 -8.61 -0.60 -0.48
N GLY A 153 -9.18 -1.28 0.52
CA GLY A 153 -9.98 -0.61 1.55
C GLY A 153 -11.45 -0.43 1.13
N ILE A 154 -11.90 -1.22 0.15
CA ILE A 154 -13.20 -1.15 -0.50
C ILE A 154 -13.98 -2.43 -0.19
N LEU A 155 -15.20 -2.30 0.31
CA LEU A 155 -16.10 -3.43 0.49
C LEU A 155 -16.70 -3.89 -0.86
N ASP A 156 -17.03 -5.17 -0.98
CA ASP A 156 -17.69 -5.70 -2.19
C ASP A 156 -19.05 -5.05 -2.45
N THR A 157 -19.76 -4.64 -1.41
CA THR A 157 -21.00 -3.85 -1.51
C THR A 157 -20.81 -2.52 -2.24
N ASP A 158 -19.59 -1.97 -2.22
CA ASP A 158 -19.21 -0.69 -2.82
C ASP A 158 -18.61 -0.83 -4.22
N ARG A 159 -18.50 -2.07 -4.73
CA ARG A 159 -17.90 -2.38 -6.05
C ARG A 159 -18.43 -1.49 -7.16
N LYS A 160 -19.75 -1.33 -7.23
CA LYS A 160 -20.38 -0.51 -8.28
C LYS A 160 -19.96 0.95 -8.21
N ALA A 161 -19.81 1.51 -7.03
CA ALA A 161 -19.42 2.90 -6.85
C ALA A 161 -17.99 3.16 -7.34
N ILE A 162 -17.04 2.28 -6.96
CA ILE A 162 -15.64 2.43 -7.37
C ILE A 162 -15.45 2.17 -8.86
N VAL A 163 -16.10 1.14 -9.43
CA VAL A 163 -16.03 0.84 -10.86
C VAL A 163 -16.54 2.03 -11.68
N ASN A 164 -17.71 2.56 -11.34
CA ASN A 164 -18.26 3.74 -12.02
C ASN A 164 -17.33 4.96 -11.94
N ALA A 165 -16.67 5.17 -10.79
CA ALA A 165 -15.73 6.28 -10.63
C ALA A 165 -14.49 6.11 -11.52
N LEU A 166 -13.94 4.90 -11.60
CA LEU A 166 -12.79 4.58 -12.45
C LEU A 166 -13.14 4.76 -13.94
N GLU A 167 -14.24 4.18 -14.40
CA GLU A 167 -14.71 4.26 -15.80
C GLU A 167 -15.01 5.69 -16.21
N LYS A 168 -15.72 6.47 -15.37
CA LYS A 168 -16.05 7.88 -15.62
C LYS A 168 -14.80 8.76 -15.80
N ASN A 169 -13.68 8.37 -15.17
CA ASN A 169 -12.42 9.09 -15.25
C ASN A 169 -11.41 8.41 -16.22
N ASN A 170 -11.90 7.54 -17.12
CA ASN A 170 -11.10 6.84 -18.14
C ASN A 170 -9.93 6.01 -17.54
N LYS A 171 -10.09 5.50 -16.31
CA LYS A 171 -9.12 4.62 -15.67
C LYS A 171 -9.46 3.17 -15.97
N LYS A 172 -8.48 2.40 -16.43
CA LYS A 172 -8.70 1.04 -16.92
C LYS A 172 -8.46 0.01 -15.84
N ILE A 173 -9.50 -0.70 -15.42
CA ILE A 173 -9.37 -1.83 -14.49
C ILE A 173 -8.68 -2.99 -15.21
N LYS A 174 -7.54 -3.43 -14.68
CA LYS A 174 -6.74 -4.54 -15.21
C LYS A 174 -7.07 -5.85 -14.50
N ASP A 175 -7.29 -5.78 -13.18
CA ASP A 175 -7.58 -6.94 -12.36
C ASP A 175 -8.32 -6.55 -11.09
N VAL A 176 -9.06 -7.51 -10.52
CA VAL A 176 -9.82 -7.35 -9.27
C VAL A 176 -9.67 -8.62 -8.44
N TYR A 177 -9.17 -8.46 -7.22
CA TYR A 177 -9.13 -9.55 -6.23
C TYR A 177 -10.16 -9.31 -5.15
N GLN A 178 -10.72 -10.40 -4.64
CA GLN A 178 -11.62 -10.39 -3.50
C GLN A 178 -11.12 -11.36 -2.43
N LYS A 179 -11.08 -10.88 -1.19
CA LYS A 179 -10.83 -11.70 -0.01
C LYS A 179 -11.87 -11.36 1.04
N LYS A 180 -12.71 -12.33 1.39
CA LYS A 180 -13.92 -12.11 2.19
C LYS A 180 -14.79 -10.99 1.57
N GLU A 181 -15.13 -9.96 2.34
CA GLU A 181 -15.92 -8.81 1.92
C GLU A 181 -15.10 -7.68 1.26
N TRP A 182 -13.77 -7.82 1.16
CA TRP A 182 -12.87 -6.77 0.70
C TRP A 182 -12.40 -6.97 -0.74
N LEU A 183 -12.16 -5.86 -1.43
CA LEU A 183 -11.67 -5.80 -2.81
C LEU A 183 -10.31 -5.13 -2.89
N CYS A 184 -9.53 -5.58 -3.87
CA CYS A 184 -8.29 -4.95 -4.32
C CYS A 184 -8.31 -4.86 -5.85
N PHE A 185 -8.10 -3.66 -6.38
CA PHE A 185 -8.08 -3.41 -7.82
C PHE A 185 -6.67 -3.07 -8.28
N THR A 186 -6.31 -3.58 -9.45
CA THR A 186 -5.18 -3.08 -10.25
C THR A 186 -5.74 -2.22 -11.37
N VAL A 187 -5.29 -0.98 -11.45
CA VAL A 187 -5.81 0.04 -12.37
C VAL A 187 -4.65 0.62 -13.18
N GLU A 188 -4.84 0.77 -14.49
CA GLU A 188 -3.95 1.54 -15.37
C GLU A 188 -4.53 2.95 -15.54
N LEU A 189 -3.71 3.96 -15.24
CA LEU A 189 -4.09 5.37 -15.27
C LEU A 189 -3.73 6.01 -16.60
#